data_91d3cf5b319353a0ec91d5d18d5baba1
#
_entry.id   91d3cf5b319353a0ec91d5d18d5baba1
#
_cell.length_a   1.000
_cell.length_b   1.000
_cell.length_c   1.000
_cell.angle_alpha   90.00
_cell.angle_beta   90.00
_cell.angle_gamma   90.00
#
_symmetry.space_group_name_H-M   'P 1'
#
loop_
_entity.id
_entity.type
_entity.pdbx_description
1 polymer ?
#
loop_
_entity_poly.entity_id
_entity_poly.type
_entity_poly.pdbx_seq_one_letter_code
_entity_poly.pdbx_strand_id
1 'polypeptide(L)'
;SFSRRQRQMCIRDREIINELENDSRGIFSGAIGFIDFNGNLNTCISIRTMILKNEIAYFQAGAGIVYDSIPSKEYDETVNKAKVMNAAIDLAENGLIK
;
A
#
# COMPACT_ATOMS: atom_id res chain seq x y z
N SER A 1 3.05 9.21 -22.98
CA SER A 1 1.67 9.60 -22.73
C SER A 1 0.70 8.46 -23.06
N PHE A 2 -0.37 8.39 -22.33
CA PHE A 2 -1.40 7.38 -22.54
C PHE A 2 -2.27 7.74 -23.74
N SER A 3 -2.72 6.72 -24.48
CA SER A 3 -3.76 6.89 -25.49
C SER A 3 -5.08 7.28 -24.81
N ARG A 4 -6.05 7.76 -25.59
CA ARG A 4 -7.38 8.08 -25.07
C ARG A 4 -8.03 6.87 -24.39
N ARG A 5 -7.90 5.70 -24.99
CA ARG A 5 -8.46 4.46 -24.47
C ARG A 5 -7.84 4.08 -23.13
N GLN A 6 -6.52 4.21 -23.01
CA GLN A 6 -5.82 3.91 -21.75
C GLN A 6 -6.24 4.88 -20.64
N ARG A 7 -6.42 6.15 -20.97
CA ARG A 7 -6.89 7.13 -19.97
C ARG A 7 -8.29 6.81 -19.46
N GLN A 8 -9.19 6.40 -20.36
CA GLN A 8 -10.54 6.01 -19.95
C GLN A 8 -10.53 4.79 -19.05
N MET A 9 -9.69 3.81 -19.31
CA MET A 9 -9.53 2.64 -18.47
C MET A 9 -9.05 3.01 -17.08
N CYS A 10 -8.06 3.90 -16.97
CA CYS A 10 -7.55 4.36 -15.68
C CYS A 10 -8.60 5.12 -14.89
N ILE A 11 -9.42 5.95 -15.54
CA ILE A 11 -10.51 6.67 -14.87
C ILE A 11 -11.53 5.67 -14.33
N ARG A 12 -11.92 4.69 -15.13
CA ARG A 12 -12.88 3.68 -14.68
C ARG A 12 -12.34 2.85 -13.52
N ASP A 13 -11.06 2.49 -13.56
CA ASP A 13 -10.41 1.78 -12.46
C ASP A 13 -10.48 2.57 -11.16
N ARG A 14 -10.23 3.88 -11.21
CA ARG A 14 -10.31 4.73 -10.02
C ARG A 14 -11.73 4.82 -9.47
N GLU A 15 -12.72 4.88 -10.35
CA GLU A 15 -14.12 4.89 -9.93
C GLU A 15 -14.48 3.60 -9.19
N ILE A 16 -14.06 2.46 -9.72
CA ILE A 16 -14.32 1.15 -9.10
C ILE A 16 -13.64 1.06 -7.74
N ILE A 17 -12.39 1.48 -7.65
CA ILE A 17 -11.65 1.48 -6.38
C ILE A 17 -12.38 2.35 -5.36
N ASN A 18 -12.83 3.52 -5.77
CA ASN A 18 -13.54 4.43 -4.87
C ASN A 18 -14.85 3.83 -4.36
N GLU A 19 -15.55 3.06 -5.19
CA GLU A 19 -16.79 2.39 -4.79
C GLU A 19 -16.55 1.22 -3.84
N LEU A 20 -15.50 0.43 -4.09
CA LEU A 20 -15.28 -0.82 -3.38
C LEU A 20 -14.44 -0.68 -2.11
N GLU A 21 -13.55 0.28 -2.05
CA GLU A 21 -12.77 0.50 -0.84
C GLU A 21 -13.56 1.35 0.15
N ASN A 22 -13.70 0.83 1.37
CA ASN A 22 -14.49 1.48 2.40
C ASN A 22 -13.69 2.50 3.21
N ASP A 23 -12.37 2.35 3.24
CA ASP A 23 -11.49 3.18 4.06
C ASP A 23 -10.58 4.05 3.19
N SER A 24 -10.25 5.23 3.70
CA SER A 24 -9.24 6.07 3.08
C SER A 24 -7.87 5.40 3.20
N ARG A 25 -7.09 5.43 2.13
CA ARG A 25 -5.75 4.82 2.15
C ARG A 25 -4.75 5.57 3.02
N GLY A 26 -4.95 6.87 3.22
CA GLY A 26 -3.96 7.67 3.90
C GLY A 26 -2.65 7.68 3.11
N ILE A 27 -1.55 7.28 3.75
CA ILE A 27 -0.24 7.24 3.09
C ILE A 27 -0.03 5.99 2.24
N PHE A 28 -0.87 4.98 2.36
CA PHE A 28 -0.70 3.71 1.66
C PHE A 28 -0.71 3.91 0.13
N SER A 29 0.25 3.32 -0.55
CA SER A 29 0.45 3.43 -2.00
C SER A 29 0.71 4.84 -2.52
N GLY A 30 0.90 5.80 -1.63
CA GLY A 30 1.33 7.12 -2.03
C GLY A 30 2.81 7.13 -2.39
N ALA A 31 3.27 8.22 -2.94
CA ALA A 31 4.68 8.40 -3.25
C ALA A 31 5.39 9.06 -2.08
N ILE A 32 6.55 8.55 -1.73
CA ILE A 32 7.42 9.15 -0.73
C ILE A 32 8.80 9.31 -1.34
N GLY A 33 9.46 10.42 -1.07
CA GLY A 33 10.76 10.65 -1.68
C GLY A 33 11.45 11.88 -1.17
N PHE A 34 12.59 12.17 -1.79
CA PHE A 34 13.35 13.36 -1.47
C PHE A 34 13.99 13.94 -2.73
N ILE A 35 14.26 15.22 -2.66
CA ILE A 35 14.99 15.96 -3.70
C ILE A 35 16.24 16.49 -3.05
N ASP A 36 17.42 16.16 -3.59
CA ASP A 36 18.67 16.70 -3.06
C ASP A 36 18.99 18.07 -3.66
N PHE A 37 20.04 18.69 -3.13
CA PHE A 37 20.42 20.02 -3.58
C PHE A 37 20.98 20.06 -5.01
N ASN A 38 21.34 18.92 -5.55
CA ASN A 38 21.81 18.81 -6.94
C ASN A 38 20.66 18.61 -7.92
N GLY A 39 19.41 18.56 -7.43
CA GLY A 39 18.24 18.37 -8.27
C GLY A 39 17.89 16.93 -8.54
N ASN A 40 18.56 15.97 -7.92
CA ASN A 40 18.21 14.56 -8.05
C ASN A 40 16.97 14.26 -7.23
N LEU A 41 16.07 13.48 -7.82
CA LEU A 41 14.81 13.06 -7.18
C LEU A 41 14.79 11.56 -7.03
N ASN A 42 14.57 11.10 -5.80
CA ASN A 42 14.35 9.68 -5.52
C ASN A 42 12.99 9.51 -4.86
N THR A 43 12.17 8.62 -5.42
CA THR A 43 10.84 8.34 -4.88
C THR A 43 10.61 6.84 -4.81
N CYS A 44 9.70 6.44 -3.94
CA CYS A 44 9.21 5.08 -3.88
C CYS A 44 7.74 5.09 -3.48
N ILE A 45 7.08 3.95 -3.66
CA ILE A 45 5.70 3.78 -3.23
C ILE A 45 5.70 3.46 -1.74
N SER A 46 4.78 4.09 -1.00
CA SER A 46 4.61 3.81 0.42
C SER A 46 3.89 2.47 0.60
N ILE A 47 4.65 1.41 0.75
CA ILE A 47 4.15 0.05 0.97
C ILE A 47 4.87 -0.56 2.17
N ARG A 48 4.28 -1.57 2.76
CA ARG A 48 4.82 -2.24 3.95
C ARG A 48 5.24 -1.24 5.02
N THR A 49 4.39 -0.22 5.18
CA THR A 49 4.63 0.90 6.08
C THR A 49 3.59 0.89 7.17
N MET A 50 4.01 1.22 8.38
CA MET A 50 3.16 1.26 9.54
C MET A 50 3.19 2.67 10.13
N ILE A 51 2.04 3.17 10.53
CA ILE A 51 1.93 4.45 11.23
C ILE A 51 1.63 4.17 12.70
N LEU A 52 2.44 4.71 13.58
CA LEU A 52 2.20 4.64 15.01
C LEU A 52 1.67 5.98 15.48
N LYS A 53 0.44 5.98 16.00
CA LYS A 53 -0.20 7.19 16.46
C LYS A 53 -1.09 6.86 17.66
N ASN A 54 -0.93 7.61 18.75
CA ASN A 54 -1.73 7.43 19.97
C ASN A 54 -1.70 5.99 20.49
N GLU A 55 -0.54 5.35 20.43
CA GLU A 55 -0.32 3.96 20.86
C GLU A 55 -1.06 2.94 20.00
N ILE A 56 -1.54 3.35 18.84
CA ILE A 56 -2.20 2.45 17.89
C ILE A 56 -1.34 2.35 16.63
N ALA A 57 -1.15 1.14 16.15
CA ALA A 57 -0.45 0.88 14.90
C ALA A 57 -1.46 0.73 13.76
N TYR A 58 -1.29 1.53 12.71
CA TYR A 58 -2.13 1.47 11.51
C TYR A 58 -1.30 0.97 10.34
N PHE A 59 -1.80 -0.04 9.64
CA PHE A 59 -1.15 -0.51 8.42
C PHE A 59 -2.17 -1.05 7.44
N GLN A 60 -1.81 -1.06 6.17
CA GLN A 60 -2.63 -1.59 5.10
C GLN A 60 -1.80 -2.50 4.21
N ALA A 61 -2.45 -3.46 3.59
CA ALA A 61 -1.86 -4.32 2.60
C ALA A 61 -2.78 -4.41 1.40
N GLY A 62 -2.19 -4.66 0.25
CA GLY A 62 -2.95 -4.78 -0.98
C GLY A 62 -2.22 -5.65 -1.99
N ALA A 63 -2.89 -5.98 -3.06
CA ALA A 63 -2.33 -6.76 -4.14
C ALA A 63 -2.75 -6.17 -5.49
N GLY A 64 -1.89 -6.31 -6.49
CA GLY A 64 -2.24 -5.94 -7.84
C GLY A 64 -3.23 -6.94 -8.44
N ILE A 65 -4.24 -6.43 -9.13
CA ILE A 65 -5.27 -7.26 -9.75
C ILE A 65 -5.14 -7.15 -11.26
N VAL A 66 -5.10 -8.31 -11.92
CA VAL A 66 -5.07 -8.41 -13.37
C VAL A 66 -6.19 -9.34 -13.84
N TYR A 67 -6.33 -9.47 -15.17
CA TYR A 67 -7.43 -10.24 -15.75
C TYR A 67 -7.49 -11.69 -15.22
N ASP A 68 -6.35 -12.33 -15.04
CA ASP A 68 -6.28 -13.73 -14.60
C ASP A 68 -6.22 -13.87 -13.07
N SER A 69 -6.39 -12.81 -12.33
CA SER A 69 -6.38 -12.87 -10.87
C SER A 69 -7.51 -13.71 -10.33
N ILE A 70 -7.23 -14.51 -9.30
CA ILE A 70 -8.22 -15.32 -8.59
C ILE A 70 -8.49 -14.61 -7.26
N PRO A 71 -9.75 -14.19 -6.99
CA PRO A 71 -10.04 -13.36 -5.80
C PRO A 71 -9.55 -13.95 -4.48
N SER A 72 -9.72 -15.24 -4.27
CA SER A 72 -9.29 -15.89 -3.02
C SER A 72 -7.77 -15.85 -2.86
N LYS A 73 -7.03 -16.05 -3.95
CA LYS A 73 -5.56 -16.00 -3.91
C LYS A 73 -5.05 -14.59 -3.69
N GLU A 74 -5.69 -13.60 -4.29
CA GLU A 74 -5.32 -12.20 -4.08
C GLU A 74 -5.60 -11.78 -2.64
N TYR A 75 -6.70 -12.22 -2.07
CA TYR A 75 -6.99 -11.98 -0.66
C TYR A 75 -5.94 -12.61 0.25
N ASP A 76 -5.55 -13.86 -0.01
CA ASP A 76 -4.51 -14.54 0.76
C ASP A 76 -3.17 -13.82 0.67
N GLU A 77 -2.84 -13.24 -0.48
CA GLU A 77 -1.64 -12.44 -0.64
C GLU A 77 -1.65 -11.22 0.28
N THR A 78 -2.78 -10.52 0.38
CA THR A 78 -2.89 -9.36 1.27
C THR A 78 -2.75 -9.77 2.73
N VAL A 79 -3.36 -10.88 3.13
CA VAL A 79 -3.25 -11.41 4.49
C VAL A 79 -1.80 -11.76 4.82
N ASN A 80 -1.10 -12.41 3.89
CA ASN A 80 0.31 -12.77 4.09
C ASN A 80 1.21 -11.54 4.22
N LYS A 81 0.95 -10.50 3.43
CA LYS A 81 1.68 -9.24 3.56
C LYS A 81 1.44 -8.57 4.91
N ALA A 82 0.21 -8.62 5.41
CA ALA A 82 -0.12 -8.05 6.72
C ALA A 82 0.55 -8.81 7.86
N LYS A 83 0.76 -10.11 7.72
CA LYS A 83 1.43 -10.94 8.74
C LYS A 83 2.85 -10.46 9.04
N VAL A 84 3.55 -9.94 8.04
CA VAL A 84 4.89 -9.40 8.25
C VAL A 84 4.87 -8.24 9.23
N MET A 85 3.87 -7.36 9.11
CA MET A 85 3.72 -6.22 10.00
C MET A 85 3.35 -6.66 11.43
N ASN A 86 2.45 -7.63 11.55
CA ASN A 86 2.11 -8.21 12.84
C ASN A 86 3.32 -8.84 13.53
N ALA A 87 4.14 -9.57 12.77
CA ALA A 87 5.35 -10.17 13.30
C ALA A 87 6.32 -9.12 13.84
N ALA A 88 6.44 -7.99 13.16
CA ALA A 88 7.29 -6.90 13.60
C ALA A 88 6.79 -6.31 14.93
N ILE A 89 5.48 -6.14 15.09
CA ILE A 89 4.88 -5.65 16.33
C ILE A 89 5.14 -6.63 17.46
N ASP A 90 4.93 -7.92 17.24
CA ASP A 90 5.14 -8.95 18.25
C ASP A 90 6.60 -8.99 18.71
N LEU A 91 7.54 -8.88 17.80
CA LEU A 91 8.96 -8.83 18.15
C LEU A 91 9.29 -7.61 19.00
N ALA A 92 8.72 -6.47 18.68
CA ALA A 92 8.94 -5.25 19.43
C ALA A 92 8.35 -5.36 20.85
N GLU A 93 7.16 -5.92 21.00
CA GLU A 93 6.51 -6.10 22.30
C GLU A 93 7.20 -7.15 23.16
N ASN A 94 7.72 -8.21 22.55
CA ASN A 94 8.32 -9.33 23.28
C ASN A 94 9.81 -9.15 23.59
N GLY A 95 10.31 -7.94 23.44
CA GLY A 95 11.64 -7.62 23.93
C GLY A 95 12.80 -7.85 23.00
N LEU A 96 12.56 -7.89 21.70
CA LEU A 96 13.65 -7.90 20.72
C LEU A 96 14.48 -6.62 20.85
N ILE A 97 13.83 -5.52 21.13
CA ILE A 97 14.45 -4.21 21.29
C ILE A 97 14.81 -4.02 22.76
N LYS A 98 16.05 -3.78 23.02
CA LYS A 98 16.54 -3.58 24.38
C LYS A 98 17.19 -2.22 24.51
#